data_5f3700c0c2bad41e685ceb6eab52441a
#
_entry.id   5f3700c0c2bad41e685ceb6eab52441a
#
_cell.length_a   1.000
_cell.length_b   1.000
_cell.length_c   1.000
_cell.angle_alpha   90.00
_cell.angle_beta   90.00
_cell.angle_gamma   90.00
#
_symmetry.space_group_name_H-M   'P 1'
#
loop_
_entity.id
_entity.type
_entity.pdbx_description
1 polymer ?
#
loop_
_entity_poly.entity_id
_entity_poly.type
_entity_poly.pdbx_seq_one_letter_code
_entity_poly.pdbx_strand_id
1 'polypeptide(L)'
;MEDPEHMGDEHTHGHHHDHHDASSPEIRVEALEDLLIEKGLADPERIDATIRRFEHDIGPMVGAQLVAQAWTDSGLRQRLLADADAVVAAMGLRGPEIEHVEVKANAPGIHNVVVCTLCSCYPWALLGLPPNWYKSPEYRARVVREPRAVLAEMGLELDADTEVRIWDSSSETRFLVMPERPAGTEGWPAERLAELVTRDSMIGVARAADPAGQ
;
A
#
# COMPACT_ATOMS: atom_id res chain seq x y z
N MET A 1 -15.14 75.14 -0.64
CA MET A 1 -14.72 74.65 -1.95
C MET A 1 -14.36 73.21 -1.72
N GLU A 2 -15.39 72.54 -1.76
CA GLU A 2 -15.80 71.28 -2.39
C GLU A 2 -14.97 70.03 -2.02
N ASP A 3 -15.61 69.25 -1.18
CA ASP A 3 -15.34 67.81 -0.98
C ASP A 3 -15.67 67.00 -2.22
N PRO A 4 -14.98 65.92 -2.51
CA PRO A 4 -15.54 64.83 -3.26
C PRO A 4 -15.62 63.55 -2.44
N GLU A 5 -16.84 63.17 -2.20
CA GLU A 5 -17.48 61.86 -2.36
C GLU A 5 -16.69 60.58 -2.04
N HIS A 6 -17.20 59.98 -1.01
CA HIS A 6 -17.02 58.62 -0.53
C HIS A 6 -17.64 57.63 -1.55
N MET A 7 -16.82 56.87 -2.28
CA MET A 7 -17.25 55.70 -3.03
C MET A 7 -17.02 54.46 -2.18
N GLY A 8 -18.13 53.85 -1.81
CA GLY A 8 -18.13 52.56 -1.09
C GLY A 8 -17.72 51.42 -2.03
N ASP A 9 -16.74 50.63 -1.56
CA ASP A 9 -16.37 49.35 -2.15
C ASP A 9 -17.38 48.31 -1.68
N GLU A 10 -18.30 47.89 -2.56
CA GLU A 10 -19.13 46.73 -2.40
C GLU A 10 -18.24 45.46 -2.59
N HIS A 11 -17.86 44.86 -1.50
CA HIS A 11 -17.30 43.51 -1.49
C HIS A 11 -18.42 42.51 -1.86
N THR A 12 -18.52 42.19 -3.14
CA THR A 12 -19.25 41.03 -3.62
C THR A 12 -18.50 39.77 -3.18
N HIS A 13 -19.01 39.15 -2.11
CA HIS A 13 -18.66 37.78 -1.76
C HIS A 13 -19.14 36.86 -2.91
N GLY A 14 -18.21 36.51 -3.79
CA GLY A 14 -18.44 35.46 -4.75
C GLY A 14 -18.57 34.13 -4.01
N HIS A 15 -19.79 33.62 -3.95
CA HIS A 15 -20.02 32.22 -3.60
C HIS A 15 -19.36 31.37 -4.69
N HIS A 16 -18.20 30.79 -4.37
CA HIS A 16 -17.67 29.68 -5.15
C HIS A 16 -18.65 28.50 -4.95
N HIS A 17 -19.58 28.38 -5.89
CA HIS A 17 -20.24 27.11 -6.11
C HIS A 17 -19.18 26.18 -6.68
N ASP A 18 -18.68 25.26 -5.86
CA ASP A 18 -17.95 24.09 -6.35
C ASP A 18 -18.90 23.37 -7.32
N HIS A 19 -18.76 23.67 -8.59
CA HIS A 19 -19.33 22.86 -9.63
C HIS A 19 -18.55 21.54 -9.61
N HIS A 20 -19.08 20.55 -8.90
CA HIS A 20 -18.65 19.18 -9.08
C HIS A 20 -18.78 18.89 -10.57
N ASP A 21 -17.62 18.83 -11.24
CA ASP A 21 -17.57 18.49 -12.65
C ASP A 21 -18.16 17.09 -12.79
N ALA A 22 -19.31 16.98 -13.49
CA ALA A 22 -19.99 15.71 -13.74
C ALA A 22 -19.11 14.66 -14.45
N SER A 23 -17.90 15.07 -14.87
CA SER A 23 -16.85 14.19 -15.43
C SER A 23 -15.92 13.61 -14.37
N SER A 24 -16.01 14.02 -13.08
CA SER A 24 -15.11 13.51 -12.05
C SER A 24 -15.26 11.99 -11.89
N PRO A 25 -14.17 11.25 -11.66
CA PRO A 25 -14.21 9.81 -11.47
C PRO A 25 -15.16 9.38 -10.34
N GLU A 26 -15.23 10.16 -9.27
CA GLU A 26 -16.03 9.90 -8.09
C GLU A 26 -17.53 9.89 -8.45
N ILE A 27 -18.02 10.95 -9.12
CA ILE A 27 -19.43 11.05 -9.56
C ILE A 27 -19.77 9.93 -10.55
N ARG A 28 -18.84 9.55 -11.41
CA ARG A 28 -19.06 8.46 -12.37
C ARG A 28 -19.14 7.10 -11.67
N VAL A 29 -18.35 6.88 -10.62
CA VAL A 29 -18.41 5.64 -9.82
C VAL A 29 -19.73 5.57 -9.06
N GLU A 30 -20.14 6.66 -8.39
CA GLU A 30 -21.42 6.74 -7.68
C GLU A 30 -22.62 6.47 -8.62
N ALA A 31 -22.65 7.13 -9.77
CA ALA A 31 -23.69 6.91 -10.77
C ALA A 31 -23.72 5.46 -11.32
N LEU A 32 -22.56 4.83 -11.45
CA LEU A 32 -22.46 3.42 -11.86
C LEU A 32 -22.97 2.50 -10.76
N GLU A 33 -22.64 2.76 -9.51
CA GLU A 33 -23.11 2.00 -8.35
C GLU A 33 -24.63 2.06 -8.26
N ASP A 34 -25.22 3.26 -8.30
CA ASP A 34 -26.66 3.46 -8.30
C ASP A 34 -27.35 2.68 -9.41
N LEU A 35 -26.80 2.74 -10.62
CA LEU A 35 -27.35 2.01 -11.78
C LEU A 35 -27.28 0.49 -11.60
N LEU A 36 -26.20 -0.03 -11.01
CA LEU A 36 -26.06 -1.47 -10.74
C LEU A 36 -27.05 -1.94 -9.67
N ILE A 37 -27.29 -1.12 -8.64
CA ILE A 37 -28.27 -1.38 -7.60
C ILE A 37 -29.70 -1.35 -8.19
N GLU A 38 -30.04 -0.33 -8.97
CA GLU A 38 -31.34 -0.22 -9.64
C GLU A 38 -31.64 -1.44 -10.53
N LYS A 39 -30.61 -1.96 -11.22
CA LYS A 39 -30.73 -3.15 -12.06
C LYS A 39 -30.70 -4.48 -11.29
N GLY A 40 -30.56 -4.45 -9.97
CA GLY A 40 -30.44 -5.65 -9.14
C GLY A 40 -29.17 -6.47 -9.41
N LEU A 41 -28.13 -5.86 -9.98
CA LEU A 41 -26.84 -6.49 -10.26
C LEU A 41 -25.84 -6.31 -9.11
N ALA A 42 -26.07 -5.33 -8.24
CA ALA A 42 -25.30 -5.09 -7.02
C ALA A 42 -26.25 -5.00 -5.81
N ASP A 43 -25.73 -5.40 -4.67
CA ASP A 43 -26.41 -5.35 -3.37
C ASP A 43 -25.69 -4.33 -2.49
N PRO A 44 -26.34 -3.22 -2.05
CA PRO A 44 -25.72 -2.19 -1.23
C PRO A 44 -25.11 -2.76 0.06
N GLU A 45 -25.79 -3.70 0.73
CA GLU A 45 -25.27 -4.29 1.97
C GLU A 45 -23.98 -5.06 1.76
N ARG A 46 -23.83 -5.71 0.61
CA ARG A 46 -22.58 -6.41 0.24
C ARG A 46 -21.47 -5.46 -0.12
N ILE A 47 -21.76 -4.33 -0.78
CA ILE A 47 -20.80 -3.27 -1.08
C ILE A 47 -20.28 -2.71 0.24
N ASP A 48 -21.17 -2.29 1.13
CA ASP A 48 -20.81 -1.75 2.45
C ASP A 48 -20.03 -2.75 3.31
N ALA A 49 -20.42 -4.02 3.29
CA ALA A 49 -19.69 -5.06 4.01
C ALA A 49 -18.26 -5.25 3.47
N THR A 50 -18.11 -5.14 2.15
CA THR A 50 -16.78 -5.22 1.50
C THR A 50 -15.93 -4.01 1.87
N ILE A 51 -16.48 -2.80 1.82
CA ILE A 51 -15.78 -1.57 2.23
C ILE A 51 -15.32 -1.69 3.68
N ARG A 52 -16.23 -2.02 4.62
CA ARG A 52 -15.89 -2.20 6.05
C ARG A 52 -14.77 -3.22 6.25
N ARG A 53 -14.80 -4.32 5.49
CA ARG A 53 -13.75 -5.34 5.57
C ARG A 53 -12.38 -4.77 5.18
N PHE A 54 -12.30 -3.96 4.11
CA PHE A 54 -11.05 -3.32 3.68
C PHE A 54 -10.63 -2.16 4.60
N GLU A 55 -11.56 -1.52 5.30
CA GLU A 55 -11.25 -0.45 6.25
C GLU A 55 -10.74 -0.99 7.59
N HIS A 56 -11.28 -2.12 8.07
CA HIS A 56 -11.10 -2.58 9.44
C HIS A 56 -10.38 -3.93 9.56
N ASP A 57 -10.62 -4.86 8.64
CA ASP A 57 -10.14 -6.26 8.78
C ASP A 57 -8.96 -6.57 7.87
N ILE A 58 -8.80 -5.85 6.75
CA ILE A 58 -7.74 -6.06 5.78
C ILE A 58 -6.85 -4.82 5.73
N GLY A 59 -5.59 -4.99 6.10
CA GLY A 59 -4.66 -3.87 6.09
C GLY A 59 -3.22 -4.32 6.27
N PRO A 60 -2.29 -3.37 6.33
CA PRO A 60 -0.87 -3.68 6.49
C PRO A 60 -0.56 -4.51 7.73
N MET A 61 -1.45 -4.48 8.75
CA MET A 61 -1.31 -5.26 9.97
C MET A 61 -1.31 -6.77 9.70
N VAL A 62 -2.03 -7.26 8.69
CA VAL A 62 -2.08 -8.69 8.33
C VAL A 62 -0.72 -9.14 7.80
N GLY A 63 -0.15 -8.41 6.85
CA GLY A 63 1.20 -8.67 6.33
C GLY A 63 2.26 -8.47 7.42
N ALA A 64 2.13 -7.46 8.27
CA ALA A 64 3.04 -7.21 9.38
C ALA A 64 3.08 -8.37 10.38
N GLN A 65 1.93 -8.92 10.77
CA GLN A 65 1.85 -10.09 11.62
C GLN A 65 2.50 -11.32 10.97
N LEU A 66 2.25 -11.55 9.68
CA LEU A 66 2.85 -12.64 8.93
C LEU A 66 4.38 -12.54 8.89
N VAL A 67 4.92 -11.36 8.60
CA VAL A 67 6.37 -11.08 8.59
C VAL A 67 6.96 -11.28 9.99
N ALA A 68 6.35 -10.73 11.02
CA ALA A 68 6.82 -10.85 12.41
C ALA A 68 6.83 -12.32 12.90
N GLN A 69 5.81 -13.09 12.56
CA GLN A 69 5.79 -14.53 12.83
C GLN A 69 6.91 -15.25 12.08
N ALA A 70 7.16 -14.92 10.81
CA ALA A 70 8.25 -15.50 10.03
C ALA A 70 9.65 -15.11 10.56
N TRP A 71 9.80 -13.99 11.27
CA TRP A 71 11.03 -13.61 11.95
C TRP A 71 11.30 -14.45 13.20
N THR A 72 10.25 -14.99 13.84
CA THR A 72 10.36 -15.80 15.07
C THR A 72 10.28 -17.30 14.83
N ASP A 73 9.67 -17.73 13.72
CA ASP A 73 9.52 -19.13 13.31
C ASP A 73 10.23 -19.37 11.97
N SER A 74 11.40 -20.01 12.03
CA SER A 74 12.19 -20.34 10.83
C SER A 74 11.48 -21.33 9.89
N GLY A 75 10.64 -22.23 10.44
CA GLY A 75 9.86 -23.16 9.64
C GLY A 75 8.74 -22.45 8.87
N LEU A 76 8.03 -21.51 9.51
CA LEU A 76 7.08 -20.63 8.81
C LEU A 76 7.78 -19.81 7.74
N ARG A 77 8.93 -19.20 8.08
CA ARG A 77 9.74 -18.43 7.13
C ARG A 77 10.10 -19.24 5.88
N GLN A 78 10.56 -20.48 6.05
CA GLN A 78 10.90 -21.35 4.93
C GLN A 78 9.68 -21.66 4.07
N ARG A 79 8.54 -22.03 4.67
CA ARG A 79 7.30 -22.28 3.92
C ARG A 79 6.82 -21.04 3.18
N LEU A 80 6.85 -19.87 3.83
CA LEU A 80 6.42 -18.61 3.24
C LEU A 80 7.26 -18.20 2.01
N LEU A 81 8.57 -18.47 2.04
CA LEU A 81 9.47 -18.19 0.92
C LEU A 81 9.37 -19.25 -0.19
N ALA A 82 8.93 -20.46 0.11
CA ALA A 82 8.78 -21.54 -0.86
C ALA A 82 7.40 -21.55 -1.52
N ASP A 83 6.34 -21.29 -0.76
CA ASP A 83 4.94 -21.32 -1.22
C ASP A 83 4.11 -20.41 -0.31
N ALA A 84 4.10 -19.12 -0.63
CA ALA A 84 3.34 -18.14 0.13
C ALA A 84 1.82 -18.36 -0.01
N ASP A 85 1.35 -18.87 -1.14
CA ASP A 85 -0.07 -19.14 -1.37
C ASP A 85 -0.62 -20.17 -0.40
N ALA A 86 0.11 -21.26 -0.18
CA ALA A 86 -0.30 -22.29 0.78
C ALA A 86 -0.38 -21.71 2.20
N VAL A 87 0.56 -20.85 2.59
CA VAL A 87 0.56 -20.21 3.91
C VAL A 87 -0.62 -19.25 4.05
N VAL A 88 -0.81 -18.34 3.08
CA VAL A 88 -1.90 -17.35 3.05
C VAL A 88 -3.27 -18.05 3.05
N ALA A 89 -3.40 -19.14 2.29
CA ALA A 89 -4.61 -19.96 2.26
C ALA A 89 -4.91 -20.62 3.62
N ALA A 90 -3.88 -21.17 4.26
CA ALA A 90 -4.02 -21.80 5.60
C ALA A 90 -4.43 -20.80 6.67
N MET A 91 -4.09 -19.50 6.51
CA MET A 91 -4.53 -18.42 7.39
C MET A 91 -5.95 -17.91 7.09
N GLY A 92 -6.63 -18.45 6.08
CA GLY A 92 -7.96 -18.02 5.66
C GLY A 92 -7.98 -16.64 4.96
N LEU A 93 -6.82 -16.16 4.49
CA LEU A 93 -6.66 -14.83 3.90
C LEU A 93 -6.86 -14.81 2.38
N ARG A 94 -7.34 -15.91 1.78
CA ARG A 94 -7.67 -15.93 0.35
C ARG A 94 -8.88 -15.05 0.08
N GLY A 95 -8.67 -14.03 -0.75
CA GLY A 95 -9.73 -13.26 -1.41
C GLY A 95 -9.74 -13.56 -2.91
N PRO A 96 -10.77 -13.13 -3.62
CA PRO A 96 -10.86 -13.31 -5.08
C PRO A 96 -9.75 -12.56 -5.85
N GLU A 97 -9.07 -11.62 -5.20
CA GLU A 97 -8.03 -10.79 -5.80
C GLU A 97 -6.60 -11.33 -5.60
N ILE A 98 -6.42 -12.41 -4.82
CA ILE A 98 -5.10 -13.04 -4.63
C ILE A 98 -5.05 -14.30 -5.48
N GLU A 99 -4.49 -14.18 -6.65
CA GLU A 99 -4.26 -15.32 -7.51
C GLU A 99 -2.98 -16.05 -7.10
N HIS A 100 -1.87 -15.34 -6.99
CA HIS A 100 -0.59 -15.90 -6.56
C HIS A 100 0.24 -14.86 -5.81
N VAL A 101 0.77 -15.22 -4.65
CA VAL A 101 1.65 -14.36 -3.84
C VAL A 101 3.03 -14.98 -3.73
N GLU A 102 4.05 -14.20 -4.04
CA GLU A 102 5.43 -14.54 -3.79
C GLU A 102 6.06 -13.59 -2.77
N VAL A 103 6.79 -14.13 -1.79
CA VAL A 103 7.51 -13.34 -0.79
C VAL A 103 8.98 -13.27 -1.14
N LYS A 104 9.54 -12.06 -1.15
CA LYS A 104 10.95 -11.77 -1.41
C LYS A 104 11.60 -11.23 -0.14
N ALA A 105 12.52 -12.00 0.43
CA ALA A 105 13.19 -11.60 1.66
C ALA A 105 14.36 -10.67 1.36
N ASN A 106 14.46 -9.56 2.09
CA ASN A 106 15.69 -8.79 2.22
C ASN A 106 16.72 -9.57 3.02
N ALA A 107 17.98 -9.33 2.71
CA ALA A 107 19.13 -9.94 3.37
C ALA A 107 20.32 -8.96 3.32
N PRO A 108 21.37 -9.15 4.11
CA PRO A 108 22.58 -8.33 4.01
C PRO A 108 23.07 -8.23 2.56
N GLY A 109 23.19 -7.01 2.05
CA GLY A 109 23.58 -6.72 0.68
C GLY A 109 22.51 -6.94 -0.40
N ILE A 110 21.26 -7.29 -0.04
CA ILE A 110 20.15 -7.47 -0.99
C ILE A 110 18.93 -6.72 -0.48
N HIS A 111 18.41 -5.81 -1.31
CA HIS A 111 17.18 -5.07 -1.03
C HIS A 111 16.17 -5.26 -2.16
N ASN A 112 14.98 -5.71 -1.81
CA ASN A 112 13.88 -5.98 -2.76
C ASN A 112 12.88 -4.83 -2.74
N VAL A 113 12.34 -4.50 -3.92
CA VAL A 113 11.32 -3.46 -4.09
C VAL A 113 10.25 -3.99 -5.01
N VAL A 114 8.99 -3.72 -4.69
CA VAL A 114 7.84 -4.13 -5.49
C VAL A 114 7.27 -2.95 -6.27
N VAL A 115 6.89 -3.20 -7.50
CA VAL A 115 6.19 -2.25 -8.37
C VAL A 115 5.14 -3.02 -9.18
N CYS A 116 4.16 -2.32 -9.75
CA CYS A 116 3.42 -2.80 -10.91
C CYS A 116 3.53 -1.74 -12.01
N THR A 117 4.30 -2.04 -13.07
CA THR A 117 4.55 -1.07 -14.14
C THR A 117 3.32 -0.81 -15.02
N LEU A 118 2.38 -1.76 -15.08
CA LEU A 118 1.18 -1.66 -15.92
C LEU A 118 0.01 -0.95 -15.24
N CYS A 119 -0.26 -1.27 -13.99
CA CYS A 119 -1.44 -0.75 -13.29
C CYS A 119 -1.13 -0.51 -11.79
N SER A 120 -1.70 -1.30 -10.90
CA SER A 120 -1.51 -1.19 -9.46
C SER A 120 -1.66 -2.54 -8.75
N CYS A 121 -1.21 -3.61 -9.42
CA CYS A 121 -1.24 -4.96 -8.86
C CYS A 121 -0.49 -5.02 -7.53
N TYR A 122 -1.17 -5.52 -6.49
CA TYR A 122 -0.78 -5.35 -5.11
C TYR A 122 -1.41 -6.45 -4.25
N PRO A 123 -0.77 -7.00 -3.24
CA PRO A 123 -1.34 -8.07 -2.41
C PRO A 123 -2.34 -7.50 -1.39
N TRP A 124 -3.55 -7.16 -1.83
CA TRP A 124 -4.56 -6.44 -1.03
C TRP A 124 -4.93 -7.14 0.26
N ALA A 125 -5.06 -8.47 0.26
CA ALA A 125 -5.42 -9.22 1.47
C ALA A 125 -4.36 -9.13 2.58
N LEU A 126 -3.11 -8.81 2.22
CA LEU A 126 -1.99 -8.69 3.17
C LEU A 126 -1.64 -7.25 3.51
N LEU A 127 -1.83 -6.31 2.58
CA LEU A 127 -1.37 -4.93 2.71
C LEU A 127 -2.50 -3.90 2.70
N GLY A 128 -3.76 -4.33 2.50
CA GLY A 128 -4.89 -3.44 2.31
C GLY A 128 -4.86 -2.72 0.97
N LEU A 129 -5.44 -1.52 0.90
CA LEU A 129 -5.46 -0.74 -0.34
C LEU A 129 -4.08 -0.12 -0.63
N PRO A 130 -3.64 -0.10 -1.90
CA PRO A 130 -2.36 0.50 -2.26
C PRO A 130 -2.36 2.01 -1.99
N PRO A 131 -1.25 2.58 -1.50
CA PRO A 131 -1.12 4.02 -1.33
C PRO A 131 -1.13 4.74 -2.70
N ASN A 132 -1.53 6.00 -2.72
CA ASN A 132 -1.66 6.75 -3.96
C ASN A 132 -0.34 6.85 -4.75
N TRP A 133 0.79 7.03 -4.04
CA TRP A 133 2.10 7.09 -4.68
C TRP A 133 2.46 5.79 -5.43
N TYR A 134 2.05 4.60 -4.93
CA TYR A 134 2.30 3.31 -5.58
C TYR A 134 1.64 3.22 -6.97
N LYS A 135 0.50 3.89 -7.14
CA LYS A 135 -0.24 3.94 -8.40
C LYS A 135 0.26 5.03 -9.35
N SER A 136 1.09 5.95 -8.89
CA SER A 136 1.52 7.09 -9.69
C SER A 136 2.37 6.65 -10.89
N PRO A 137 2.19 7.27 -12.06
CA PRO A 137 3.04 7.03 -13.23
C PRO A 137 4.52 7.28 -12.96
N GLU A 138 4.83 8.26 -12.12
CA GLU A 138 6.18 8.65 -11.73
C GLU A 138 6.89 7.51 -11.01
N TYR A 139 6.30 6.96 -9.94
CA TYR A 139 6.87 5.82 -9.21
C TYR A 139 7.07 4.63 -10.15
N ARG A 140 6.00 4.24 -10.86
CA ARG A 140 6.01 3.06 -11.72
C ARG A 140 7.07 3.12 -12.84
N ALA A 141 7.26 4.30 -13.42
CA ALA A 141 8.23 4.49 -14.50
C ALA A 141 9.67 4.64 -14.00
N ARG A 142 9.86 5.29 -12.84
CA ARG A 142 11.19 5.65 -12.35
C ARG A 142 11.83 4.54 -11.54
N VAL A 143 11.07 3.82 -10.70
CA VAL A 143 11.64 2.81 -9.80
C VAL A 143 12.36 1.69 -10.53
N VAL A 144 11.96 1.37 -11.77
CA VAL A 144 12.62 0.36 -12.61
C VAL A 144 13.92 0.87 -13.21
N ARG A 145 14.01 2.18 -13.52
CA ARG A 145 15.17 2.77 -14.21
C ARG A 145 16.20 3.34 -13.27
N GLU A 146 15.75 3.93 -12.18
CA GLU A 146 16.58 4.66 -11.21
C GLU A 146 16.14 4.35 -9.77
N PRO A 147 16.13 3.04 -9.37
CA PRO A 147 15.53 2.64 -8.09
C PRO A 147 16.17 3.35 -6.89
N ARG A 148 17.50 3.51 -6.88
CA ARG A 148 18.19 4.15 -5.76
C ARG A 148 17.81 5.62 -5.58
N ALA A 149 17.61 6.35 -6.69
CA ALA A 149 17.18 7.74 -6.63
C ALA A 149 15.75 7.83 -6.04
N VAL A 150 14.84 6.97 -6.50
CA VAL A 150 13.47 6.90 -5.97
C VAL A 150 13.45 6.53 -4.49
N LEU A 151 14.24 5.54 -4.07
CA LEU A 151 14.33 5.14 -2.67
C LEU A 151 14.88 6.27 -1.78
N ALA A 152 15.92 6.97 -2.23
CA ALA A 152 16.50 8.11 -1.51
C ALA A 152 15.48 9.26 -1.37
N GLU A 153 14.70 9.57 -2.41
CA GLU A 153 13.61 10.56 -2.36
C GLU A 153 12.51 10.16 -1.36
N MET A 154 12.29 8.84 -1.16
CA MET A 154 11.36 8.30 -0.17
C MET A 154 11.99 8.15 1.24
N GLY A 155 13.22 8.59 1.42
CA GLY A 155 13.94 8.57 2.71
C GLY A 155 14.71 7.28 2.98
N LEU A 156 14.88 6.40 2.00
CA LEU A 156 15.66 5.16 2.14
C LEU A 156 16.98 5.25 1.38
N GLU A 157 18.06 5.46 2.11
CA GLU A 157 19.42 5.34 1.59
C GLU A 157 19.95 3.92 1.80
N LEU A 158 20.54 3.36 0.75
CA LEU A 158 21.16 2.03 0.74
C LEU A 158 22.66 2.15 0.48
N ASP A 159 23.44 1.29 1.13
CA ASP A 159 24.87 1.19 0.90
C ASP A 159 25.16 0.91 -0.59
N ALA A 160 26.25 1.44 -1.09
CA ALA A 160 26.57 1.40 -2.53
C ALA A 160 26.69 -0.03 -3.09
N ASP A 161 27.10 -0.99 -2.26
CA ASP A 161 27.27 -2.40 -2.57
C ASP A 161 25.98 -3.23 -2.42
N THR A 162 24.89 -2.65 -1.88
CA THR A 162 23.60 -3.35 -1.78
C THR A 162 23.00 -3.55 -3.17
N GLU A 163 22.71 -4.79 -3.54
CA GLU A 163 21.97 -5.12 -4.76
C GLU A 163 20.48 -4.75 -4.59
N VAL A 164 19.95 -3.91 -5.47
CA VAL A 164 18.51 -3.57 -5.48
C VAL A 164 17.81 -4.40 -6.54
N ARG A 165 16.83 -5.21 -6.11
CA ARG A 165 16.03 -6.09 -6.97
C ARG A 165 14.61 -5.54 -7.08
N ILE A 166 14.17 -5.30 -8.31
CA ILE A 166 12.81 -4.82 -8.59
C ILE A 166 11.94 -5.99 -9.03
N TRP A 167 10.79 -6.15 -8.35
CA TRP A 167 9.80 -7.17 -8.63
C TRP A 167 8.54 -6.53 -9.20
N ASP A 168 8.26 -6.83 -10.46
CA ASP A 168 7.10 -6.26 -11.18
C ASP A 168 5.88 -7.16 -11.00
N SER A 169 4.94 -6.74 -10.15
CA SER A 169 3.67 -7.44 -9.94
C SER A 169 2.81 -7.40 -11.20
N SER A 170 2.13 -8.49 -11.46
CA SER A 170 1.20 -8.64 -12.59
C SER A 170 -0.22 -8.97 -12.11
N SER A 171 -1.17 -9.18 -13.02
CA SER A 171 -2.50 -9.70 -12.70
C SER A 171 -2.44 -11.11 -12.09
N GLU A 172 -1.41 -11.89 -12.39
CA GLU A 172 -1.26 -13.27 -11.95
C GLU A 172 -0.42 -13.42 -10.70
N THR A 173 0.63 -12.61 -10.56
CA THR A 173 1.57 -12.71 -9.43
C THR A 173 1.68 -11.38 -8.69
N ARG A 174 1.53 -11.44 -7.37
CA ARG A 174 1.71 -10.32 -6.43
C ARG A 174 2.96 -10.58 -5.60
N PHE A 175 3.78 -9.56 -5.42
CA PHE A 175 4.97 -9.67 -4.59
C PHE A 175 4.79 -8.95 -3.26
N LEU A 176 5.36 -9.55 -2.20
CA LEU A 176 5.49 -8.98 -0.87
C LEU A 176 6.97 -9.00 -0.48
N VAL A 177 7.50 -7.90 0.01
CA VAL A 177 8.83 -7.88 0.62
C VAL A 177 8.74 -8.31 2.08
N MET A 178 9.59 -9.24 2.48
CA MET A 178 9.89 -9.51 3.87
C MET A 178 11.13 -8.68 4.24
N PRO A 179 10.99 -7.57 4.98
CA PRO A 179 12.14 -6.77 5.40
C PRO A 179 13.03 -7.55 6.36
N GLU A 180 14.28 -7.12 6.51
CA GLU A 180 15.17 -7.67 7.54
C GLU A 180 14.63 -7.34 8.93
N ARG A 181 14.78 -8.30 9.84
CA ARG A 181 14.44 -8.08 11.26
C ARG A 181 15.41 -7.06 11.85
N PRO A 182 14.91 -5.98 12.50
CA PRO A 182 15.77 -4.99 13.12
C PRO A 182 16.67 -5.59 14.21
N ALA A 183 17.92 -5.16 14.26
CA ALA A 183 18.85 -5.55 15.32
C ALA A 183 18.33 -5.08 16.69
N GLY A 184 18.71 -5.79 17.75
CA GLY A 184 18.29 -5.47 19.12
C GLY A 184 16.85 -5.89 19.45
N THR A 185 16.21 -6.69 18.57
CA THR A 185 14.86 -7.22 18.79
C THR A 185 14.85 -8.71 19.14
N GLU A 186 16.01 -9.28 19.48
CA GLU A 186 16.15 -10.68 19.86
C GLU A 186 15.27 -10.99 21.08
N GLY A 187 14.48 -12.07 20.98
CA GLY A 187 13.57 -12.46 22.06
C GLY A 187 12.26 -11.67 22.13
N TRP A 188 12.03 -10.69 21.25
CA TRP A 188 10.74 -10.00 21.20
C TRP A 188 9.64 -10.95 20.68
N PRO A 189 8.43 -10.89 21.25
CA PRO A 189 7.28 -11.64 20.74
C PRO A 189 6.83 -11.08 19.38
N ALA A 190 6.17 -11.92 18.58
CA ALA A 190 5.76 -11.57 17.23
C ALA A 190 4.81 -10.35 17.20
N GLU A 191 3.95 -10.20 18.19
CA GLU A 191 3.01 -9.09 18.30
C GLU A 191 3.74 -7.73 18.36
N ARG A 192 4.80 -7.65 19.18
CA ARG A 192 5.62 -6.45 19.29
C ARG A 192 6.48 -6.21 18.04
N LEU A 193 6.98 -7.27 17.43
CA LEU A 193 7.72 -7.19 16.17
C LEU A 193 6.86 -6.69 15.02
N ALA A 194 5.57 -7.03 15.00
CA ALA A 194 4.63 -6.58 13.98
C ALA A 194 4.49 -5.05 13.95
N GLU A 195 4.65 -4.37 15.10
CA GLU A 195 4.60 -2.90 15.19
C GLU A 195 5.74 -2.23 14.41
N LEU A 196 6.86 -2.95 14.20
CA LEU A 196 8.00 -2.45 13.42
C LEU A 196 7.83 -2.62 11.90
N VAL A 197 6.88 -3.45 11.49
CA VAL A 197 6.66 -3.75 10.07
C VAL A 197 5.59 -2.82 9.50
N THR A 198 5.98 -1.99 8.55
CA THR A 198 5.08 -1.03 7.91
C THR A 198 4.70 -1.49 6.50
N ARG A 199 3.65 -0.91 5.92
CA ARG A 199 3.30 -1.12 4.51
C ARG A 199 4.49 -0.80 3.60
N ASP A 200 5.17 0.30 3.84
CA ASP A 200 6.28 0.76 3.01
C ASP A 200 7.49 -0.19 3.10
N SER A 201 7.73 -0.79 4.26
CA SER A 201 8.77 -1.82 4.40
C SER A 201 8.40 -3.12 3.66
N MET A 202 7.12 -3.45 3.55
CA MET A 202 6.63 -4.61 2.81
C MET A 202 6.49 -4.38 1.30
N ILE A 203 6.52 -3.12 0.85
CA ILE A 203 6.71 -2.76 -0.57
C ILE A 203 8.21 -2.67 -0.89
N GLY A 204 9.05 -2.43 0.12
CA GLY A 204 10.49 -2.29 -0.02
C GLY A 204 10.98 -0.87 -0.25
N VAL A 205 10.15 0.16 0.02
CA VAL A 205 10.56 1.56 -0.06
C VAL A 205 11.01 2.13 1.28
N ALA A 206 10.93 1.34 2.34
CA ALA A 206 11.46 1.64 3.66
C ALA A 206 12.09 0.38 4.29
N ARG A 207 12.87 0.56 5.35
CA ARG A 207 13.24 -0.54 6.27
C ARG A 207 12.11 -0.77 7.26
N ALA A 208 12.13 -1.89 7.99
CA ALA A 208 11.35 -2.01 9.21
C ALA A 208 11.73 -0.89 10.19
N ALA A 209 10.79 -0.44 11.01
CA ALA A 209 11.02 0.67 11.93
C ALA A 209 12.11 0.33 12.96
N ASP A 210 12.84 1.37 13.41
CA ASP A 210 13.86 1.23 14.44
C ASP A 210 13.18 0.96 15.80
N PRO A 211 13.56 -0.11 16.52
CA PRO A 211 13.02 -0.42 17.84
C PRO A 211 13.32 0.66 18.89
N ALA A 212 14.33 1.49 18.69
CA ALA A 212 14.68 2.59 19.60
C ALA A 212 13.81 3.86 19.41
N GLY A 213 13.02 3.91 18.34
CA GLY A 213 12.16 5.05 18.04
C GLY A 213 10.71 4.91 18.55
N GLN A 214 10.41 3.84 19.33
CA GLN A 214 9.09 3.58 19.89
C GLN A 214 9.03 3.76 21.39
#